data_b5d72f7d730acc45eb90f7f6bcfd617b
#
_entry.id   b5d72f7d730acc45eb90f7f6bcfd617b
#
_cell.length_a   1.000
_cell.length_b   1.000
_cell.length_c   1.000
_cell.angle_alpha   90.00
_cell.angle_beta   90.00
_cell.angle_gamma   90.00
#
_symmetry.space_group_name_H-M   'P 1'
#
loop_
_entity.id
_entity.type
_entity.pdbx_description
1 polymer ?
#
loop_
_entity_poly.entity_id
_entity_poly.type
_entity_poly.pdbx_seq_one_letter_code
_entity_poly.pdbx_strand_id
1 'polypeptide(L)'
;PLLDVKPGMGVVDTCAGAGGKTLHLASLMENKGQLIAMDLYESKLKQLKLRAKRNGAFNIEYRIIDTTKVIKKLHEKADRVLIDAPCSGLGVLKRNPDAKWKLQPEFIDNIRKVQAEVLESYSKIVKPGGKLVYATCSILPSENQKQVERFLATDTGKNFNFIKDSKILASESGFDGFYMALLERKI
;
A
#
# COMPACT_ATOMS: atom_id res chain seq x y z
N PRO A 1 8.20 -1.39 -9.53
CA PRO A 1 9.63 -1.74 -9.51
C PRO A 1 10.16 -1.98 -8.09
N LEU A 2 9.88 -1.07 -7.11
CA LEU A 2 10.46 -1.17 -5.76
C LEU A 2 10.12 -2.49 -5.03
N LEU A 3 8.89 -2.99 -5.19
CA LEU A 3 8.41 -4.23 -4.55
C LEU A 3 9.02 -5.51 -5.18
N ASP A 4 9.70 -5.41 -6.32
CA ASP A 4 10.33 -6.53 -7.02
C ASP A 4 9.39 -7.73 -7.24
N VAL A 5 8.21 -7.44 -7.78
CA VAL A 5 7.19 -8.45 -8.11
C VAL A 5 7.60 -9.21 -9.37
N LYS A 6 7.44 -10.54 -9.34
CA LYS A 6 7.76 -11.44 -10.46
C LYS A 6 6.60 -12.38 -10.76
N PRO A 7 6.51 -12.91 -11.99
CA PRO A 7 5.55 -13.95 -12.34
C PRO A 7 5.62 -15.15 -11.38
N GLY A 8 4.46 -15.66 -10.97
CA GLY A 8 4.33 -16.82 -10.09
C GLY A 8 4.25 -16.52 -8.59
N MET A 9 4.54 -15.27 -8.18
CA MET A 9 4.47 -14.87 -6.77
C MET A 9 3.03 -14.76 -6.25
N GLY A 10 2.87 -14.87 -4.91
CA GLY A 10 1.69 -14.45 -4.17
C GLY A 10 1.85 -12.99 -3.72
N VAL A 11 0.99 -12.12 -4.25
CA VAL A 11 1.06 -10.67 -4.02
C VAL A 11 -0.24 -10.17 -3.39
N VAL A 12 -0.16 -9.26 -2.43
CA VAL A 12 -1.34 -8.63 -1.82
C VAL A 12 -1.22 -7.11 -1.92
N ASP A 13 -2.23 -6.48 -2.51
CA ASP A 13 -2.46 -5.03 -2.48
C ASP A 13 -3.55 -4.75 -1.45
N THR A 14 -3.20 -4.17 -0.33
CA THR A 14 -4.08 -4.06 0.84
C THR A 14 -4.98 -2.82 0.84
N CYS A 15 -4.73 -1.87 -0.03
CA CYS A 15 -5.50 -0.63 -0.18
C CYS A 15 -5.71 -0.35 -1.68
N ALA A 16 -6.29 -1.33 -2.38
CA ALA A 16 -6.30 -1.39 -3.84
C ALA A 16 -7.03 -0.22 -4.54
N GLY A 17 -8.01 0.38 -3.86
CA GLY A 17 -8.83 1.43 -4.44
C GLY A 17 -9.47 1.00 -5.75
N ALA A 18 -9.45 1.88 -6.74
CA ALA A 18 -9.93 1.59 -8.10
C ALA A 18 -8.88 0.85 -8.97
N GLY A 19 -7.76 0.39 -8.38
CA GLY A 19 -6.85 -0.57 -8.98
C GLY A 19 -5.68 0.00 -9.78
N GLY A 20 -5.31 1.25 -9.60
CA GLY A 20 -4.17 1.81 -10.34
C GLY A 20 -2.88 1.03 -10.14
N LYS A 21 -2.50 0.78 -8.88
CA LYS A 21 -1.32 0.00 -8.52
C LYS A 21 -1.54 -1.49 -8.67
N THR A 22 -2.73 -2.00 -8.34
CA THR A 22 -3.10 -3.40 -8.55
C THR A 22 -2.90 -3.86 -10.00
N LEU A 23 -3.37 -3.06 -10.98
CA LEU A 23 -3.23 -3.40 -12.41
C LEU A 23 -1.77 -3.37 -12.86
N HIS A 24 -0.97 -2.45 -12.31
CA HIS A 24 0.47 -2.44 -12.57
C HIS A 24 1.16 -3.69 -12.00
N LEU A 25 0.78 -4.13 -10.78
CA LEU A 25 1.26 -5.38 -10.20
C LEU A 25 0.87 -6.58 -11.08
N ALA A 26 -0.38 -6.65 -11.53
CA ALA A 26 -0.85 -7.72 -12.43
C ALA A 26 -0.05 -7.78 -13.74
N SER A 27 0.29 -6.61 -14.30
CA SER A 27 1.15 -6.51 -15.51
C SER A 27 2.55 -7.08 -15.23
N LEU A 28 3.18 -6.74 -14.12
CA LEU A 28 4.48 -7.29 -13.73
C LEU A 28 4.45 -8.81 -13.47
N MET A 29 3.31 -9.33 -13.06
CA MET A 29 3.09 -10.75 -12.83
C MET A 29 2.78 -11.53 -14.12
N GLU A 30 2.55 -10.88 -15.26
CA GLU A 30 2.18 -11.53 -16.52
C GLU A 30 0.99 -12.50 -16.37
N ASN A 31 0.02 -12.17 -15.52
CA ASN A 31 -1.10 -13.04 -15.11
C ASN A 31 -0.69 -14.40 -14.49
N LYS A 32 0.54 -14.54 -13.99
CA LYS A 32 1.03 -15.74 -13.31
C LYS A 32 1.11 -15.52 -11.81
N GLY A 33 0.75 -16.53 -11.02
CA GLY A 33 0.65 -16.42 -9.56
C GLY A 33 -0.70 -15.84 -9.12
N GLN A 34 -0.79 -15.39 -7.87
CA GLN A 34 -2.02 -14.88 -7.27
C GLN A 34 -1.83 -13.43 -6.80
N LEU A 35 -2.70 -12.54 -7.25
CA LEU A 35 -2.79 -11.16 -6.77
C LEU A 35 -4.10 -10.97 -6.00
N ILE A 36 -4.02 -10.69 -4.71
CA ILE A 36 -5.17 -10.37 -3.88
C ILE A 36 -5.27 -8.86 -3.74
N ALA A 37 -6.37 -8.29 -4.23
CA ALA A 37 -6.69 -6.88 -4.12
C ALA A 37 -7.74 -6.66 -3.02
N MET A 38 -7.40 -5.87 -2.01
CA MET A 38 -8.23 -5.64 -0.84
C MET A 38 -8.58 -4.17 -0.69
N ASP A 39 -9.81 -3.87 -0.29
CA ASP A 39 -10.25 -2.51 0.07
C ASP A 39 -11.42 -2.58 1.04
N LEU A 40 -11.66 -1.51 1.81
CA LEU A 40 -12.82 -1.33 2.67
C LEU A 40 -14.10 -1.09 1.87
N TYR A 41 -13.99 -0.54 0.66
CA TYR A 41 -15.12 -0.09 -0.15
C TYR A 41 -15.38 -1.03 -1.33
N GLU A 42 -16.48 -1.76 -1.27
CA GLU A 42 -16.91 -2.66 -2.35
C GLU A 42 -17.04 -1.95 -3.71
N SER A 43 -17.50 -0.70 -3.71
CA SER A 43 -17.67 0.10 -4.92
C SER A 43 -16.34 0.31 -5.67
N LYS A 44 -15.23 0.49 -4.94
CA LYS A 44 -13.91 0.60 -5.53
C LYS A 44 -13.44 -0.73 -6.13
N LEU A 45 -13.66 -1.84 -5.43
CA LEU A 45 -13.34 -3.17 -5.96
C LEU A 45 -14.17 -3.54 -7.20
N LYS A 46 -15.44 -3.12 -7.27
CA LYS A 46 -16.25 -3.25 -8.48
C LYS A 46 -15.65 -2.48 -9.66
N GLN A 47 -15.20 -1.26 -9.44
CA GLN A 47 -14.49 -0.47 -10.48
C GLN A 47 -13.18 -1.13 -10.89
N LEU A 48 -12.39 -1.61 -9.94
CA LEU A 48 -11.16 -2.35 -10.22
C LEU A 48 -11.45 -3.58 -11.09
N LYS A 49 -12.48 -4.37 -10.76
CA LYS A 49 -12.86 -5.56 -11.53
C LYS A 49 -13.19 -5.24 -13.00
N LEU A 50 -13.92 -4.15 -13.24
CA LEU A 50 -14.23 -3.69 -14.61
C LEU A 50 -12.96 -3.26 -15.35
N ARG A 51 -12.06 -2.55 -14.67
CA ARG A 51 -10.78 -2.13 -15.25
C ARG A 51 -9.87 -3.33 -15.52
N ALA A 52 -9.80 -4.31 -14.61
CA ALA A 52 -9.01 -5.52 -14.78
C ALA A 52 -9.46 -6.31 -16.02
N LYS A 53 -10.77 -6.49 -16.21
CA LYS A 53 -11.33 -7.12 -17.41
C LYS A 53 -10.88 -6.41 -18.70
N ARG A 54 -10.94 -5.08 -18.74
CA ARG A 54 -10.52 -4.28 -19.90
C ARG A 54 -9.02 -4.39 -20.20
N ASN A 55 -8.21 -4.60 -19.15
CA ASN A 55 -6.75 -4.71 -19.27
C ASN A 55 -6.25 -6.16 -19.39
N GLY A 56 -7.16 -7.14 -19.49
CA GLY A 56 -6.77 -8.55 -19.58
C GLY A 56 -6.05 -9.10 -18.33
N ALA A 57 -6.34 -8.53 -17.16
CA ALA A 57 -5.78 -9.00 -15.88
C ALA A 57 -6.73 -10.05 -15.25
N PHE A 58 -6.31 -11.32 -15.22
CA PHE A 58 -7.16 -12.45 -14.82
C PHE A 58 -6.76 -13.11 -13.49
N ASN A 59 -5.56 -12.79 -12.97
CA ASN A 59 -5.02 -13.41 -11.76
C ASN A 59 -5.35 -12.63 -10.48
N ILE A 60 -6.39 -11.77 -10.50
CA ILE A 60 -6.77 -10.90 -9.39
C ILE A 60 -7.97 -11.49 -8.63
N GLU A 61 -7.77 -11.74 -7.35
CA GLU A 61 -8.84 -12.02 -6.38
C GLU A 61 -9.22 -10.74 -5.64
N TYR A 62 -10.51 -10.46 -5.50
CA TYR A 62 -11.03 -9.25 -4.85
C TYR A 62 -11.58 -9.60 -3.47
N ARG A 63 -11.10 -8.93 -2.42
CA ARG A 63 -11.57 -9.15 -1.04
C ARG A 63 -11.95 -7.84 -0.36
N ILE A 64 -13.16 -7.76 0.15
CA ILE A 64 -13.60 -6.67 1.02
C ILE A 64 -13.01 -6.90 2.41
N ILE A 65 -12.47 -5.84 3.02
CA ILE A 65 -12.03 -5.85 4.42
C ILE A 65 -13.23 -5.44 5.28
N ASP A 66 -14.12 -6.39 5.53
CA ASP A 66 -15.30 -6.21 6.38
C ASP A 66 -14.98 -6.50 7.85
N THR A 67 -14.01 -7.35 8.09
CA THR A 67 -13.56 -7.74 9.42
C THR A 67 -12.05 -7.97 9.47
N THR A 68 -11.45 -7.90 10.65
CA THR A 68 -10.03 -8.25 10.87
C THR A 68 -9.72 -9.71 10.55
N LYS A 69 -10.74 -10.60 10.49
CA LYS A 69 -10.58 -12.01 10.14
C LYS A 69 -10.05 -12.20 8.71
N VAL A 70 -10.42 -11.28 7.78
CA VAL A 70 -9.92 -11.32 6.39
C VAL A 70 -8.40 -11.19 6.36
N ILE A 71 -7.86 -10.26 7.14
CA ILE A 71 -6.42 -10.02 7.25
C ILE A 71 -5.73 -11.21 7.93
N LYS A 72 -6.29 -11.70 9.07
CA LYS A 72 -5.70 -12.83 9.82
C LYS A 72 -5.57 -14.11 8.98
N LYS A 73 -6.51 -14.37 8.07
CA LYS A 73 -6.45 -15.52 7.15
C LYS A 73 -5.28 -15.45 6.16
N LEU A 74 -4.69 -14.26 5.96
CA LEU A 74 -3.57 -14.02 5.05
C LEU A 74 -2.22 -13.92 5.76
N HIS A 75 -2.17 -14.00 7.09
CA HIS A 75 -0.91 -13.93 7.82
C HIS A 75 0.12 -14.90 7.25
N GLU A 76 1.33 -14.41 7.00
CA GLU A 76 2.49 -15.15 6.50
C GLU A 76 2.31 -15.87 5.16
N LYS A 77 1.41 -15.35 4.29
CA LYS A 77 1.10 -16.01 3.01
C LYS A 77 1.64 -15.30 1.77
N ALA A 78 1.94 -14.01 1.85
CA ALA A 78 2.34 -13.25 0.68
C ALA A 78 3.86 -13.12 0.54
N ASP A 79 4.36 -13.33 -0.68
CA ASP A 79 5.73 -13.02 -1.07
C ASP A 79 5.97 -11.51 -1.06
N ARG A 80 4.95 -10.75 -1.48
CA ARG A 80 5.00 -9.30 -1.64
C ARG A 80 3.71 -8.67 -1.14
N VAL A 81 3.83 -7.61 -0.36
CA VAL A 81 2.70 -6.83 0.14
C VAL A 81 2.88 -5.36 -0.23
N LEU A 82 1.86 -4.78 -0.83
CA LEU A 82 1.77 -3.33 -1.05
C LEU A 82 0.76 -2.74 -0.07
N ILE A 83 1.21 -1.76 0.70
CA ILE A 83 0.35 -0.90 1.53
C ILE A 83 0.41 0.51 0.94
N ASP A 84 -0.49 0.80 0.00
CA ASP A 84 -0.72 2.17 -0.50
C ASP A 84 -1.67 2.86 0.49
N ALA A 85 -1.10 3.34 1.59
CA ALA A 85 -1.85 3.73 2.78
C ALA A 85 -2.76 4.94 2.53
N PRO A 86 -3.95 4.97 3.16
CA PRO A 86 -4.76 6.19 3.18
C PRO A 86 -3.93 7.32 3.81
N CYS A 87 -3.96 8.51 3.20
CA CYS A 87 -3.12 9.64 3.62
C CYS A 87 -3.81 10.98 3.32
N SER A 88 -3.18 12.07 3.73
CA SER A 88 -3.69 13.42 3.50
C SER A 88 -3.81 13.81 2.01
N GLY A 89 -3.05 13.16 1.13
CA GLY A 89 -3.02 13.50 -0.29
C GLY A 89 -2.30 14.82 -0.59
N LEU A 90 -1.54 15.37 0.33
CA LEU A 90 -0.84 16.65 0.14
C LEU A 90 0.27 16.61 -0.93
N GLY A 91 0.64 15.42 -1.39
CA GLY A 91 1.55 15.26 -2.53
C GLY A 91 0.87 15.45 -3.89
N VAL A 92 -0.46 15.36 -3.98
CA VAL A 92 -1.21 15.41 -5.25
C VAL A 92 -2.03 16.69 -5.43
N LEU A 93 -1.63 17.77 -4.79
CA LEU A 93 -2.34 19.07 -4.84
C LEU A 93 -2.47 19.62 -6.25
N LYS A 94 -1.52 19.30 -7.15
CA LYS A 94 -1.59 19.71 -8.57
C LYS A 94 -2.85 19.16 -9.25
N ARG A 95 -3.26 17.95 -8.91
CA ARG A 95 -4.46 17.27 -9.46
C ARG A 95 -5.71 17.46 -8.59
N ASN A 96 -5.53 17.80 -7.32
CA ASN A 96 -6.61 17.99 -6.35
C ASN A 96 -6.36 19.25 -5.51
N PRO A 97 -6.41 20.46 -6.11
CA PRO A 97 -6.05 21.71 -5.45
C PRO A 97 -6.93 22.05 -4.25
N ASP A 98 -8.18 21.61 -4.26
CA ASP A 98 -9.14 21.85 -3.16
C ASP A 98 -8.76 21.12 -1.87
N ALA A 99 -7.95 20.07 -1.94
CA ALA A 99 -7.60 19.27 -0.78
C ALA A 99 -6.98 20.11 0.34
N LYS A 100 -6.12 21.09 0.00
CA LYS A 100 -5.46 21.96 0.98
C LYS A 100 -6.44 22.81 1.81
N TRP A 101 -7.60 23.15 1.25
CA TRP A 101 -8.62 23.97 1.91
C TRP A 101 -9.59 23.15 2.77
N LYS A 102 -9.69 21.85 2.47
CA LYS A 102 -10.59 20.91 3.16
C LYS A 102 -9.91 20.17 4.31
N LEU A 103 -8.58 20.16 4.35
CA LEU A 103 -7.81 19.50 5.41
C LEU A 103 -7.91 20.26 6.72
N GLN A 104 -8.22 19.53 7.78
CA GLN A 104 -8.20 20.01 9.15
C GLN A 104 -7.08 19.29 9.92
N PRO A 105 -6.47 19.93 10.94
CA PRO A 105 -5.40 19.30 11.75
C PRO A 105 -5.83 17.94 12.33
N GLU A 106 -7.06 17.84 12.81
CA GLU A 106 -7.62 16.64 13.40
C GLU A 106 -7.68 15.48 12.40
N PHE A 107 -7.91 15.79 11.11
CA PHE A 107 -7.86 14.79 10.04
C PHE A 107 -6.45 14.20 9.91
N ILE A 108 -5.41 15.05 9.97
CA ILE A 108 -4.00 14.59 9.89
C ILE A 108 -3.67 13.70 11.08
N ASP A 109 -4.13 14.04 12.29
CA ASP A 109 -3.90 13.24 13.49
C ASP A 109 -4.60 11.88 13.40
N ASN A 110 -5.84 11.86 12.91
CA ASN A 110 -6.61 10.63 12.74
C ASN A 110 -6.01 9.74 11.66
N ILE A 111 -5.64 10.28 10.50
CA ILE A 111 -5.09 9.48 9.40
C ILE A 111 -3.75 8.83 9.79
N ARG A 112 -2.92 9.51 10.62
CA ARG A 112 -1.68 8.94 11.13
C ARG A 112 -1.92 7.74 12.06
N LYS A 113 -3.01 7.74 12.85
CA LYS A 113 -3.40 6.59 13.65
C LYS A 113 -3.81 5.42 12.76
N VAL A 114 -4.65 5.69 11.75
CA VAL A 114 -5.07 4.69 10.76
C VAL A 114 -3.86 4.10 10.04
N GLN A 115 -2.90 4.92 9.63
CA GLN A 115 -1.66 4.46 8.98
C GLN A 115 -0.85 3.52 9.88
N ALA A 116 -0.72 3.86 11.16
CA ALA A 116 -0.02 3.01 12.12
C ALA A 116 -0.72 1.65 12.30
N GLU A 117 -2.05 1.62 12.42
CA GLU A 117 -2.86 0.41 12.54
C GLU A 117 -2.79 -0.46 11.29
N VAL A 118 -2.87 0.17 10.11
CA VAL A 118 -2.77 -0.50 8.81
C VAL A 118 -1.39 -1.15 8.65
N LEU A 119 -0.32 -0.41 8.95
CA LEU A 119 1.05 -0.92 8.83
C LEU A 119 1.30 -2.07 9.82
N GLU A 120 0.86 -1.94 11.08
CA GLU A 120 0.97 -2.98 12.10
C GLU A 120 0.18 -4.26 11.74
N SER A 121 -1.05 -4.09 11.22
CA SER A 121 -1.93 -5.22 10.92
C SER A 121 -1.56 -5.93 9.61
N TYR A 122 -1.29 -5.15 8.55
CA TYR A 122 -1.14 -5.71 7.20
C TYR A 122 0.29 -6.21 6.95
N SER A 123 1.28 -5.73 7.68
CA SER A 123 2.65 -6.28 7.62
C SER A 123 2.69 -7.77 7.98
N LYS A 124 1.78 -8.26 8.84
CA LYS A 124 1.66 -9.66 9.22
C LYS A 124 1.30 -10.60 8.06
N ILE A 125 0.82 -10.06 6.95
CA ILE A 125 0.53 -10.80 5.73
C ILE A 125 1.81 -11.31 5.03
N VAL A 126 2.90 -10.58 5.21
CA VAL A 126 4.20 -10.90 4.60
C VAL A 126 4.74 -12.19 5.19
N LYS A 127 5.13 -13.16 4.38
CA LYS A 127 5.82 -14.37 4.83
C LYS A 127 7.27 -14.07 5.24
N PRO A 128 7.92 -14.92 6.08
CA PRO A 128 9.35 -14.81 6.31
C PRO A 128 10.16 -14.72 4.99
N GLY A 129 11.10 -13.79 4.89
CA GLY A 129 11.85 -13.49 3.65
C GLY A 129 11.05 -12.73 2.58
N GLY A 130 9.78 -12.43 2.82
CA GLY A 130 8.95 -11.63 1.93
C GLY A 130 9.21 -10.12 2.08
N LYS A 131 8.70 -9.33 1.11
CA LYS A 131 8.91 -7.88 1.08
C LYS A 131 7.61 -7.11 1.20
N LEU A 132 7.69 -5.95 1.84
CA LEU A 132 6.61 -4.99 2.04
C LEU A 132 7.03 -3.65 1.47
N VAL A 133 6.14 -3.01 0.71
CA VAL A 133 6.25 -1.58 0.40
C VAL A 133 5.12 -0.84 1.11
N TYR A 134 5.49 0.11 1.96
CA TYR A 134 4.60 1.13 2.49
C TYR A 134 4.70 2.38 1.62
N ALA A 135 3.58 2.92 1.16
CA ALA A 135 3.55 4.07 0.28
C ALA A 135 2.44 5.06 0.65
N THR A 136 2.67 6.34 0.40
CA THR A 136 1.68 7.41 0.53
C THR A 136 1.82 8.44 -0.58
N CYS A 137 0.75 9.12 -0.93
CA CYS A 137 0.79 10.33 -1.75
C CYS A 137 0.82 11.60 -0.88
N SER A 138 1.54 11.56 0.24
CA SER A 138 1.76 12.69 1.15
C SER A 138 3.21 13.17 1.11
N ILE A 139 3.41 14.46 1.34
CA ILE A 139 4.73 15.07 1.52
C ILE A 139 5.11 15.21 3.01
N LEU A 140 4.17 14.91 3.92
CA LEU A 140 4.38 15.10 5.35
C LEU A 140 5.29 13.99 5.93
N PRO A 141 6.41 14.34 6.59
CA PRO A 141 7.27 13.37 7.25
C PRO A 141 6.53 12.50 8.28
N SER A 142 5.50 13.07 8.92
CA SER A 142 4.69 12.38 9.94
C SER A 142 3.80 11.26 9.38
N GLU A 143 3.50 11.27 8.08
CA GLU A 143 2.78 10.22 7.37
C GLU A 143 3.73 9.26 6.64
N ASN A 144 5.00 9.61 6.50
CA ASN A 144 6.02 8.96 5.71
C ASN A 144 7.05 8.23 6.60
N GLN A 145 8.31 8.71 6.59
CA GLN A 145 9.41 8.06 7.31
C GLN A 145 9.13 7.89 8.80
N LYS A 146 8.45 8.86 9.46
CA LYS A 146 8.11 8.72 10.89
C LYS A 146 7.13 7.59 11.19
N GLN A 147 6.26 7.22 10.24
CA GLN A 147 5.41 6.03 10.40
C GLN A 147 6.24 4.75 10.32
N VAL A 148 7.17 4.67 9.37
CA VAL A 148 8.07 3.53 9.22
C VAL A 148 8.97 3.37 10.45
N GLU A 149 9.58 4.45 10.93
CA GLU A 149 10.41 4.46 12.15
C GLU A 149 9.64 3.97 13.37
N ARG A 150 8.40 4.50 13.56
CA ARG A 150 7.51 4.07 14.64
C ARG A 150 7.16 2.59 14.53
N PHE A 151 6.83 2.12 13.32
CA PHE A 151 6.51 0.71 13.10
C PHE A 151 7.69 -0.19 13.45
N LEU A 152 8.90 0.13 12.99
CA LEU A 152 10.09 -0.67 13.26
C LEU A 152 10.45 -0.77 14.76
N ALA A 153 9.95 0.15 15.58
CA ALA A 153 10.09 0.10 17.04
C ALA A 153 9.05 -0.81 17.72
N THR A 154 7.98 -1.23 17.03
CA THR A 154 6.96 -2.15 17.57
C THR A 154 7.48 -3.59 17.59
N ASP A 155 6.82 -4.47 18.36
CA ASP A 155 7.19 -5.89 18.40
C ASP A 155 6.98 -6.59 17.04
N THR A 156 5.97 -6.19 16.27
CA THR A 156 5.79 -6.68 14.90
C THR A 156 6.89 -6.15 13.99
N GLY A 157 7.20 -4.86 14.08
CA GLY A 157 8.20 -4.20 13.23
C GLY A 157 9.64 -4.68 13.47
N LYS A 158 9.99 -5.13 14.67
CA LYS A 158 11.29 -5.76 14.98
C LYS A 158 11.59 -6.99 14.12
N ASN A 159 10.55 -7.62 13.54
CA ASN A 159 10.71 -8.72 12.60
C ASN A 159 11.00 -8.26 11.16
N PHE A 160 11.16 -6.96 10.93
CA PHE A 160 11.45 -6.40 9.62
C PHE A 160 12.80 -5.69 9.61
N ASN A 161 13.49 -5.78 8.47
CA ASN A 161 14.63 -4.96 8.12
C ASN A 161 14.16 -3.80 7.25
N PHE A 162 14.55 -2.59 7.56
CA PHE A 162 14.45 -1.46 6.65
C PHE A 162 15.51 -1.59 5.56
N ILE A 163 15.09 -1.58 4.29
CA ILE A 163 16.00 -1.71 3.16
C ILE A 163 16.34 -0.34 2.57
N LYS A 164 15.32 0.42 2.20
CA LYS A 164 15.45 1.78 1.66
C LYS A 164 14.11 2.48 1.60
N ASP A 165 14.16 3.77 1.43
CA ASP A 165 12.99 4.57 1.04
C ASP A 165 13.30 5.49 -0.13
N SER A 166 12.26 6.12 -0.64
CA SER A 166 12.34 7.14 -1.69
C SER A 166 11.25 8.16 -1.47
N LYS A 167 11.61 9.42 -1.58
CA LYS A 167 10.70 10.56 -1.52
C LYS A 167 10.77 11.32 -2.84
N ILE A 168 9.62 11.53 -3.45
CA ILE A 168 9.46 12.33 -4.66
C ILE A 168 8.78 13.63 -4.25
N LEU A 169 9.40 14.76 -4.56
CA LEU A 169 8.82 16.09 -4.35
C LEU A 169 8.42 16.69 -5.68
N ALA A 170 7.23 17.27 -5.73
CA ALA A 170 6.71 17.90 -6.94
C ALA A 170 7.58 19.09 -7.40
N SER A 171 8.20 19.80 -6.45
CA SER A 171 9.13 20.91 -6.71
C SER A 171 10.41 20.49 -7.41
N GLU A 172 10.84 19.24 -7.25
CA GLU A 172 12.11 18.74 -7.79
C GLU A 172 11.92 17.93 -9.07
N SER A 173 10.86 17.12 -9.11
CA SER A 173 10.63 16.15 -10.18
C SER A 173 9.62 16.58 -11.23
N GLY A 174 8.77 17.56 -10.92
CA GLY A 174 7.59 17.90 -11.73
C GLY A 174 6.44 16.88 -11.65
N PHE A 175 6.66 15.72 -11.02
CA PHE A 175 5.62 14.71 -10.74
C PHE A 175 4.89 15.04 -9.43
N ASP A 176 3.84 14.26 -9.13
CA ASP A 176 3.19 14.33 -7.82
C ASP A 176 4.15 13.95 -6.69
N GLY A 177 3.93 14.54 -5.51
CA GLY A 177 4.63 14.15 -4.30
C GLY A 177 4.25 12.74 -3.87
N PHE A 178 5.26 11.91 -3.57
CA PHE A 178 5.06 10.51 -3.21
C PHE A 178 6.17 10.03 -2.27
N TYR A 179 5.81 9.15 -1.37
CA TYR A 179 6.76 8.46 -0.51
C TYR A 179 6.58 6.96 -0.62
N MET A 180 7.67 6.21 -0.58
CA MET A 180 7.64 4.75 -0.52
C MET A 180 8.83 4.22 0.27
N ALA A 181 8.59 3.24 1.13
CA ALA A 181 9.61 2.52 1.89
C ALA A 181 9.52 1.03 1.62
N LEU A 182 10.68 0.41 1.41
CA LEU A 182 10.82 -1.04 1.25
C LEU A 182 11.33 -1.65 2.54
N LEU A 183 10.58 -2.62 3.03
CA LEU A 183 10.90 -3.42 4.21
C LEU A 183 10.96 -4.90 3.80
N GLU A 184 11.80 -5.67 4.47
CA GLU A 184 11.91 -7.13 4.27
C GLU A 184 11.69 -7.83 5.60
N ARG A 185 10.80 -8.83 5.61
CA ARG A 185 10.57 -9.63 6.81
C ARG A 185 11.75 -10.59 7.03
N LYS A 186 12.28 -10.63 8.24
CA LYS A 186 13.32 -11.56 8.66
C LYS A 186 12.85 -13.02 8.52
N ILE A 187 13.77 -13.91 8.27
CA ILE A 187 13.53 -15.36 8.19
C ILE A 187 13.42 -15.94 9.60
#